data_4cb03cf6f0638b2b561ff003ee37b126
#
_entry.id   4cb03cf6f0638b2b561ff003ee37b126
#
_cell.length_a   1.000
_cell.length_b   1.000
_cell.length_c   1.000
_cell.angle_alpha   90.00
_cell.angle_beta   90.00
_cell.angle_gamma   90.00
#
_symmetry.space_group_name_H-M   'P 1'
#
loop_
_entity.id
_entity.type
_entity.pdbx_description
1 polymer ?
#
loop_
_entity_poly.entity_id
_entity_poly.type
_entity_poly.pdbx_seq_one_letter_code
_entity_poly.pdbx_strand_id
1 'polypeptide(L)'
;MTNKEKKEKIDQINEKFRTLMEPYADQLRNTGLIVEWFPDDDYPDCSSFSCCLTKNDLDEGDEFISICVNAPEMDWEHPEQYDLDKYTPIIYFNIQNKIREIKDTSITKTGIKIKTKYEFKGSKEYKEKDFGTVIEWAKYVVQKVKNLKQQEKIDKMQADF
;
A
#
# COMPACT_ATOMS: atom_id res chain seq x y z
N MET A 1 -13.76 -27.13 18.43
CA MET A 1 -12.57 -26.27 18.34
C MET A 1 -12.73 -25.08 19.29
N THR A 2 -11.76 -24.87 20.14
CA THR A 2 -11.76 -23.75 21.09
C THR A 2 -11.46 -22.43 20.36
N ASN A 3 -11.78 -21.30 20.99
CA ASN A 3 -11.45 -19.98 20.44
C ASN A 3 -9.95 -19.80 20.24
N LYS A 4 -9.13 -20.36 21.16
CA LYS A 4 -7.68 -20.35 21.06
C LYS A 4 -7.18 -21.12 19.83
N GLU A 5 -7.72 -22.30 19.58
CA GLU A 5 -7.37 -23.14 18.42
C GLU A 5 -7.77 -22.46 17.11
N LYS A 6 -8.94 -21.82 17.06
CA LYS A 6 -9.39 -21.04 15.89
C LYS A 6 -8.42 -19.91 15.60
N LYS A 7 -8.03 -19.14 16.61
CA LYS A 7 -7.10 -18.03 16.47
C LYS A 7 -5.73 -18.51 15.95
N GLU A 8 -5.22 -19.60 16.49
CA GLU A 8 -3.96 -20.18 16.03
C GLU A 8 -4.02 -20.56 14.55
N LYS A 9 -5.14 -21.13 14.11
CA LYS A 9 -5.36 -21.47 12.72
C LYS A 9 -5.42 -20.22 11.82
N ILE A 10 -6.13 -19.19 12.23
CA ILE A 10 -6.20 -17.92 11.51
C ILE A 10 -4.82 -17.28 11.42
N ASP A 11 -4.04 -17.30 12.48
CA ASP A 11 -2.67 -16.79 12.48
C ASP A 11 -1.77 -17.55 11.49
N GLN A 12 -1.92 -18.87 11.41
CA GLN A 12 -1.20 -19.69 10.42
C GLN A 12 -1.59 -19.35 8.98
N ILE A 13 -2.86 -19.12 8.74
CA ILE A 13 -3.36 -18.72 7.42
C ILE A 13 -2.82 -17.34 7.04
N ASN A 14 -2.87 -16.38 7.95
CA ASN A 14 -2.29 -15.05 7.75
C ASN A 14 -0.79 -15.11 7.45
N GLU A 15 -0.05 -15.93 8.18
CA GLU A 15 1.39 -16.10 7.93
C GLU A 15 1.66 -16.70 6.55
N LYS A 16 0.86 -17.66 6.12
CA LYS A 16 0.96 -18.23 4.78
C LYS A 16 0.68 -17.20 3.71
N PHE A 17 -0.37 -16.39 3.88
CA PHE A 17 -0.71 -15.32 2.95
C PHE A 17 0.39 -14.26 2.88
N ARG A 18 0.90 -13.86 4.03
CA ARG A 18 2.04 -12.95 4.11
C ARG A 18 3.25 -13.49 3.35
N THR A 19 3.61 -14.76 3.56
CA THR A 19 4.74 -15.39 2.90
C THR A 19 4.60 -15.39 1.38
N LEU A 20 3.39 -15.60 0.87
CA LEU A 20 3.10 -15.55 -0.57
C LEU A 20 3.21 -14.14 -1.16
N MET A 21 2.86 -13.12 -0.39
CA MET A 21 2.88 -11.72 -0.82
C MET A 21 4.22 -11.02 -0.60
N GLU A 22 5.05 -11.50 0.33
CA GLU A 22 6.30 -10.85 0.74
C GLU A 22 7.28 -10.58 -0.41
N PRO A 23 7.48 -11.48 -1.41
CA PRO A 23 8.37 -11.18 -2.53
C PRO A 23 7.96 -9.93 -3.33
N TYR A 24 6.66 -9.72 -3.48
CA TYR A 24 6.13 -8.50 -4.13
C TYR A 24 6.34 -7.26 -3.25
N ALA A 25 6.12 -7.41 -1.95
CA ALA A 25 6.37 -6.34 -0.99
C ALA A 25 7.83 -5.90 -1.01
N ASP A 26 8.76 -6.84 -1.05
CA ASP A 26 10.20 -6.54 -1.11
C ASP A 26 10.58 -5.78 -2.37
N GLN A 27 10.02 -6.17 -3.52
CA GLN A 27 10.26 -5.46 -4.78
C GLN A 27 9.71 -4.02 -4.74
N LEU A 28 8.55 -3.81 -4.12
CA LEU A 28 7.98 -2.47 -3.94
C LEU A 28 8.81 -1.64 -2.96
N ARG A 29 9.32 -2.21 -1.88
CA ARG A 29 10.26 -1.53 -0.97
C ARG A 29 11.51 -1.07 -1.70
N ASN A 30 12.01 -1.87 -2.61
CA ASN A 30 13.20 -1.53 -3.41
C ASN A 30 12.98 -0.37 -4.37
N THR A 31 11.75 -0.01 -4.67
CA THR A 31 11.46 1.22 -5.44
C THR A 31 11.54 2.50 -4.61
N GLY A 32 11.62 2.38 -3.29
CA GLY A 32 11.66 3.51 -2.36
C GLY A 32 10.37 3.72 -1.58
N LEU A 33 9.40 2.83 -1.73
CA LEU A 33 8.14 2.89 -0.98
C LEU A 33 8.28 2.31 0.43
N ILE A 34 7.44 2.79 1.33
CA ILE A 34 7.19 2.17 2.61
C ILE A 34 6.07 1.15 2.40
N VAL A 35 6.34 -0.10 2.80
CA VAL A 35 5.40 -1.20 2.61
C VAL A 35 5.17 -1.87 3.96
N GLU A 36 3.93 -1.84 4.44
CA GLU A 36 3.57 -2.37 5.75
C GLU A 36 2.49 -3.45 5.63
N TRP A 37 2.63 -4.46 6.47
CA TRP A 37 1.68 -5.55 6.58
C TRP A 37 0.54 -5.18 7.53
N PHE A 38 -0.69 -5.33 7.06
CA PHE A 38 -1.89 -5.15 7.86
C PHE A 38 -2.63 -6.49 7.96
N PRO A 39 -2.41 -7.22 9.05
CA PRO A 39 -3.14 -8.47 9.28
C PRO A 39 -4.54 -8.19 9.76
N ASP A 40 -5.47 -9.07 9.41
CA ASP A 40 -6.78 -9.14 10.03
C ASP A 40 -6.84 -10.44 10.84
N ASP A 41 -6.98 -10.34 12.16
CA ASP A 41 -7.00 -11.48 13.05
C ASP A 41 -8.26 -12.33 12.91
N ASP A 42 -9.35 -11.73 12.43
CA ASP A 42 -10.64 -12.41 12.30
C ASP A 42 -10.89 -12.94 10.88
N TYR A 43 -10.34 -12.25 9.85
CA TYR A 43 -10.59 -12.54 8.44
C TYR A 43 -9.28 -12.52 7.65
N PRO A 44 -8.61 -13.68 7.50
CA PRO A 44 -7.28 -13.76 6.89
C PRO A 44 -7.18 -13.22 5.47
N ASP A 45 -8.23 -13.33 4.67
CA ASP A 45 -8.24 -12.84 3.29
C ASP A 45 -8.37 -11.32 3.19
N CYS A 46 -8.67 -10.64 4.28
CA CYS A 46 -8.60 -9.19 4.36
C CYS A 46 -7.20 -8.68 4.68
N SER A 47 -6.25 -9.56 4.98
CA SER A 47 -4.86 -9.18 5.23
C SER A 47 -4.19 -8.69 3.96
N SER A 48 -3.41 -7.62 4.08
CA SER A 48 -2.77 -6.99 2.92
C SER A 48 -1.51 -6.25 3.29
N PHE A 49 -0.67 -5.99 2.27
CA PHE A 49 0.38 -4.99 2.38
C PHE A 49 -0.10 -3.68 1.78
N SER A 50 0.16 -2.59 2.47
CA SER A 50 -0.11 -1.23 2.00
C SER A 50 1.18 -0.50 1.69
N CYS A 51 1.20 0.22 0.58
CA CYS A 51 2.36 0.94 0.10
C CYS A 51 2.09 2.44 0.04
N CYS A 52 3.01 3.21 0.60
CA CYS A 52 2.94 4.67 0.65
C CYS A 52 4.34 5.30 0.52
N LEU A 53 4.39 6.61 0.46
CA LEU A 53 5.64 7.36 0.25
C LEU A 53 6.37 7.70 1.55
N THR A 54 5.61 7.99 2.62
CA THR A 54 6.16 8.36 3.92
C THR A 54 5.31 7.74 5.04
N LYS A 55 5.83 7.73 6.27
CA LYS A 55 5.05 7.25 7.42
C LYS A 55 3.77 8.05 7.66
N ASN A 56 3.76 9.33 7.30
CA ASN A 56 2.60 10.20 7.47
C ASN A 56 1.50 9.88 6.43
N ASP A 57 1.87 9.22 5.33
CA ASP A 57 0.94 8.82 4.28
C ASP A 57 0.15 7.54 4.64
N LEU A 58 0.48 6.89 5.75
CA LEU A 58 -0.26 5.73 6.24
C LEU A 58 -1.57 6.08 6.95
N ASP A 59 -1.72 7.33 7.35
CA ASP A 59 -2.93 7.82 7.97
C ASP A 59 -3.92 8.22 6.88
N GLU A 60 -5.06 7.51 6.80
CA GLU A 60 -6.24 7.86 6.02
C GLU A 60 -6.05 8.05 4.50
N GLY A 61 -5.99 6.97 3.75
CA GLY A 61 -6.25 6.99 2.31
C GLY A 61 -5.08 7.40 1.41
N ASP A 62 -3.89 7.59 1.97
CA ASP A 62 -2.69 7.95 1.20
C ASP A 62 -1.91 6.73 0.69
N GLU A 63 -2.37 5.54 0.99
CA GLU A 63 -1.87 4.33 0.35
C GLU A 63 -2.37 4.27 -1.10
N PHE A 64 -1.48 4.09 -2.04
CA PHE A 64 -1.84 4.09 -3.45
C PHE A 64 -1.58 2.75 -4.15
N ILE A 65 -0.94 1.82 -3.49
CA ILE A 65 -0.78 0.44 -3.93
C ILE A 65 -1.08 -0.47 -2.74
N SER A 66 -1.87 -1.51 -2.99
CA SER A 66 -2.12 -2.58 -2.02
C SER A 66 -1.83 -3.92 -2.67
N ILE A 67 -1.16 -4.78 -1.92
CA ILE A 67 -0.98 -6.19 -2.28
C ILE A 67 -2.05 -6.96 -1.51
N CYS A 68 -2.91 -7.66 -2.22
CA CYS A 68 -4.08 -8.31 -1.65
C CYS A 68 -4.11 -9.79 -1.98
N VAL A 69 -4.85 -10.53 -1.19
CA VAL A 69 -5.08 -11.95 -1.42
C VAL A 69 -6.57 -12.21 -1.60
N ASN A 70 -6.91 -13.07 -2.54
CA ASN A 70 -8.26 -13.57 -2.74
C ASN A 70 -8.26 -15.08 -2.54
N ALA A 71 -9.06 -15.55 -1.60
CA ALA A 71 -9.25 -16.96 -1.28
C ALA A 71 -10.71 -17.34 -1.50
N PRO A 72 -11.12 -17.64 -2.77
CA PRO A 72 -12.53 -17.88 -3.10
C PRO A 72 -13.14 -19.07 -2.35
N GLU A 73 -12.32 -20.03 -1.95
CA GLU A 73 -12.76 -21.23 -1.24
C GLU A 73 -12.92 -21.01 0.27
N MET A 74 -12.59 -19.82 0.76
CA MET A 74 -12.72 -19.52 2.19
C MET A 74 -14.18 -19.30 2.56
N ASP A 75 -14.61 -19.98 3.63
CA ASP A 75 -15.90 -19.71 4.28
C ASP A 75 -15.71 -18.55 5.27
N TRP A 76 -16.35 -17.43 5.01
CA TRP A 76 -16.26 -16.23 5.83
C TRP A 76 -16.76 -16.39 7.26
N GLU A 77 -17.69 -17.31 7.46
CA GLU A 77 -18.20 -17.62 8.81
C GLU A 77 -17.23 -18.50 9.59
N HIS A 78 -16.40 -19.26 8.88
CA HIS A 78 -15.45 -20.21 9.44
C HIS A 78 -14.09 -20.16 8.76
N PRO A 79 -13.38 -19.01 8.80
CA PRO A 79 -12.10 -18.86 8.10
C PRO A 79 -11.03 -19.85 8.57
N GLU A 80 -11.13 -20.33 9.81
CA GLU A 80 -10.22 -21.34 10.38
C GLU A 80 -10.29 -22.69 9.67
N GLN A 81 -11.32 -22.94 8.89
CA GLN A 81 -11.51 -24.19 8.14
C GLN A 81 -10.83 -24.18 6.77
N TYR A 82 -10.23 -23.07 6.38
CA TYR A 82 -9.54 -22.96 5.09
C TYR A 82 -8.36 -23.94 5.02
N ASP A 83 -8.35 -24.76 3.98
CA ASP A 83 -7.35 -25.80 3.78
C ASP A 83 -6.17 -25.26 2.95
N LEU A 84 -5.09 -24.92 3.65
CA LEU A 84 -3.87 -24.38 3.03
C LEU A 84 -3.15 -25.40 2.13
N ASP A 85 -3.35 -26.70 2.37
CA ASP A 85 -2.72 -27.75 1.58
C ASP A 85 -3.47 -28.02 0.27
N LYS A 86 -4.77 -27.76 0.27
CA LYS A 86 -5.65 -28.00 -0.89
C LYS A 86 -5.77 -26.79 -1.79
N TYR A 87 -5.83 -25.58 -1.22
CA TYR A 87 -6.11 -24.35 -1.94
C TYR A 87 -4.92 -23.42 -1.95
N THR A 88 -4.68 -22.79 -3.11
CA THR A 88 -3.71 -21.71 -3.25
C THR A 88 -4.47 -20.40 -3.46
N PRO A 89 -4.29 -19.40 -2.62
CA PRO A 89 -4.95 -18.11 -2.81
C PRO A 89 -4.38 -17.39 -4.04
N ILE A 90 -5.19 -16.48 -4.58
CA ILE A 90 -4.83 -15.64 -5.70
C ILE A 90 -4.33 -14.31 -5.16
N ILE A 91 -3.15 -13.89 -5.59
CA ILE A 91 -2.60 -12.57 -5.24
C ILE A 91 -2.96 -11.59 -6.34
N TYR A 92 -3.38 -10.39 -5.93
CA TYR A 92 -3.69 -9.29 -6.84
C TYR A 92 -3.27 -7.97 -6.24
N PHE A 93 -3.26 -6.93 -7.06
CA PHE A 93 -2.79 -5.61 -6.67
C PHE A 93 -3.86 -4.58 -7.01
N ASN A 94 -4.19 -3.73 -6.03
CA ASN A 94 -5.03 -2.57 -6.25
C ASN A 94 -4.16 -1.33 -6.29
N ILE A 95 -4.29 -0.53 -7.32
CA ILE A 95 -3.55 0.72 -7.43
C ILE A 95 -4.50 1.90 -7.64
N GLN A 96 -4.17 3.01 -7.03
CA GLN A 96 -4.70 4.30 -7.41
C GLN A 96 -3.84 4.83 -8.54
N ASN A 97 -4.36 4.80 -9.75
CA ASN A 97 -3.58 4.98 -10.98
C ASN A 97 -3.49 6.43 -11.46
N LYS A 98 -3.90 7.37 -10.63
CA LYS A 98 -3.81 8.82 -10.91
C LYS A 98 -3.20 9.52 -9.71
N ILE A 99 -2.28 10.43 -9.96
CA ILE A 99 -1.66 11.27 -8.95
C ILE A 99 -1.84 12.73 -9.33
N ARG A 100 -2.22 13.55 -8.35
CA ARG A 100 -2.38 14.99 -8.51
C ARG A 100 -1.63 15.71 -7.41
N GLU A 101 -0.96 16.81 -7.76
CA GLU A 101 -0.35 17.72 -6.82
C GLU A 101 -1.37 18.72 -6.31
N ILE A 102 -1.41 18.90 -4.99
CA ILE A 102 -2.23 19.92 -4.32
C ILE A 102 -1.31 20.83 -3.53
N LYS A 103 -1.39 22.14 -3.76
CA LYS A 103 -0.65 23.14 -3.01
C LYS A 103 -1.55 23.78 -1.95
N ASP A 104 -1.21 23.58 -0.69
CA ASP A 104 -1.82 24.25 0.44
C ASP A 104 -1.02 25.51 0.78
N THR A 105 -1.67 26.65 0.70
CA THR A 105 -1.06 27.94 1.06
C THR A 105 -1.56 28.39 2.42
N SER A 106 -0.64 28.67 3.34
CA SER A 106 -0.98 29.22 4.66
C SER A 106 -0.21 30.52 4.89
N ILE A 107 -0.87 31.48 5.54
CA ILE A 107 -0.25 32.74 5.93
C ILE A 107 0.29 32.57 7.35
N THR A 108 1.59 32.75 7.53
CA THR A 108 2.26 32.70 8.82
C THR A 108 2.77 34.09 9.21
N LYS A 109 3.23 34.24 10.46
CA LYS A 109 3.84 35.52 10.94
C LYS A 109 5.08 35.93 10.15
N THR A 110 5.74 34.97 9.45
CA THR A 110 6.96 35.20 8.70
C THR A 110 6.74 35.23 7.19
N GLY A 111 5.48 35.12 6.71
CA GLY A 111 5.14 35.17 5.31
C GLY A 111 4.20 34.04 4.87
N ILE A 112 4.23 33.72 3.60
CA ILE A 112 3.39 32.68 2.99
C ILE A 112 4.14 31.36 3.03
N LYS A 113 3.51 30.32 3.60
CA LYS A 113 4.01 28.95 3.58
C LYS A 113 3.22 28.13 2.57
N ILE A 114 3.93 27.52 1.62
CA ILE A 114 3.35 26.61 0.63
C ILE A 114 3.75 25.19 1.01
N LYS A 115 2.75 24.32 1.19
CA LYS A 115 2.96 22.89 1.43
C LYS A 115 2.35 22.10 0.26
N THR A 116 3.16 21.28 -0.37
CA THR A 116 2.70 20.40 -1.45
C THR A 116 2.24 19.08 -0.86
N LYS A 117 1.03 18.68 -1.22
CA LYS A 117 0.46 17.37 -0.93
C LYS A 117 0.16 16.63 -2.22
N TYR A 118 0.11 15.31 -2.12
CA TYR A 118 -0.25 14.46 -3.25
C TYR A 118 -1.59 13.82 -2.99
N GLU A 119 -2.44 13.82 -3.99
CA GLU A 119 -3.71 13.14 -3.96
C GLU A 119 -3.68 12.02 -4.98
N PHE A 120 -4.01 10.81 -4.51
CA PHE A 120 -4.15 9.65 -5.36
C PHE A 120 -5.61 9.39 -5.62
N LYS A 121 -5.95 9.08 -6.87
CA LYS A 121 -7.31 8.79 -7.31
C LYS A 121 -7.34 7.60 -8.26
N GLY A 122 -8.55 7.16 -8.56
CA GLY A 122 -8.78 6.02 -9.39
C GLY A 122 -8.61 4.72 -8.62
N SER A 123 -8.96 3.65 -9.27
CA SER A 123 -8.78 2.30 -8.74
C SER A 123 -8.66 1.36 -9.93
N LYS A 124 -7.60 0.58 -9.93
CA LYS A 124 -7.40 -0.46 -10.94
C LYS A 124 -6.79 -1.69 -10.31
N GLU A 125 -7.35 -2.84 -10.65
CA GLU A 125 -6.86 -4.14 -10.19
C GLU A 125 -5.92 -4.75 -11.22
N TYR A 126 -4.78 -5.28 -10.74
CA TYR A 126 -3.82 -6.02 -11.55
C TYR A 126 -3.61 -7.41 -10.98
N LYS A 127 -3.45 -8.39 -11.85
CA LYS A 127 -3.10 -9.75 -11.49
C LYS A 127 -1.58 -9.90 -11.37
N GLU A 128 -1.12 -11.02 -10.79
CA GLU A 128 0.31 -11.30 -10.62
C GLU A 128 1.11 -11.18 -11.93
N LYS A 129 0.54 -11.64 -13.04
CA LYS A 129 1.19 -11.54 -14.37
C LYS A 129 1.50 -10.12 -14.81
N ASP A 130 0.77 -9.14 -14.27
CA ASP A 130 0.90 -7.72 -14.61
C ASP A 130 1.66 -6.92 -13.53
N PHE A 131 2.34 -7.61 -12.62
CA PHE A 131 3.09 -6.96 -11.54
C PHE A 131 4.17 -6.00 -12.04
N GLY A 132 4.75 -6.27 -13.22
CA GLY A 132 5.68 -5.34 -13.85
C GLY A 132 5.10 -3.94 -14.05
N THR A 133 3.82 -3.85 -14.43
CA THR A 133 3.12 -2.57 -14.56
C THR A 133 2.97 -1.87 -13.20
N VAL A 134 2.71 -2.63 -12.14
CA VAL A 134 2.63 -2.08 -10.77
C VAL A 134 3.98 -1.51 -10.33
N ILE A 135 5.07 -2.22 -10.59
CA ILE A 135 6.44 -1.76 -10.29
C ILE A 135 6.77 -0.47 -11.06
N GLU A 136 6.44 -0.41 -12.35
CA GLU A 136 6.69 0.80 -13.15
C GLU A 136 5.88 2.00 -12.63
N TRP A 137 4.65 1.78 -12.20
CA TRP A 137 3.85 2.82 -11.54
C TRP A 137 4.50 3.30 -10.24
N ALA A 138 4.96 2.37 -9.40
CA ALA A 138 5.66 2.70 -8.15
C ALA A 138 6.89 3.56 -8.42
N LYS A 139 7.74 3.17 -9.37
CA LYS A 139 8.92 3.94 -9.76
C LYS A 139 8.57 5.33 -10.28
N TYR A 140 7.56 5.42 -11.11
CA TYR A 140 7.07 6.70 -11.64
C TYR A 140 6.64 7.64 -10.52
N VAL A 141 5.82 7.15 -9.57
CA VAL A 141 5.34 7.96 -8.44
C VAL A 141 6.50 8.43 -7.56
N VAL A 142 7.41 7.51 -7.20
CA VAL A 142 8.57 7.86 -6.37
C VAL A 142 9.40 8.95 -7.04
N GLN A 143 9.69 8.83 -8.33
CA GLN A 143 10.51 9.80 -9.04
C GLN A 143 9.79 11.14 -9.20
N LYS A 144 8.49 11.10 -9.51
CA LYS A 144 7.66 12.31 -9.63
C LYS A 144 7.64 13.10 -8.33
N VAL A 145 7.46 12.44 -7.20
CA VAL A 145 7.43 13.10 -5.89
C VAL A 145 8.80 13.68 -5.53
N LYS A 146 9.89 12.97 -5.81
CA LYS A 146 11.24 13.49 -5.62
C LYS A 146 11.49 14.77 -6.43
N ASN A 147 11.09 14.77 -7.70
CA ASN A 147 11.26 15.92 -8.59
C ASN A 147 10.48 17.14 -8.08
N LEU A 148 9.23 16.93 -7.65
CA LEU A 148 8.38 18.00 -7.13
C LEU A 148 8.94 18.58 -5.82
N LYS A 149 9.45 17.74 -4.93
CA LYS A 149 10.09 18.21 -3.68
C LYS A 149 11.39 18.99 -3.94
N GLN A 150 12.17 18.60 -4.94
CA GLN A 150 13.34 19.35 -5.36
C GLN A 150 12.95 20.71 -5.93
N GLN A 151 11.93 20.77 -6.77
CA GLN A 151 11.43 22.02 -7.34
C GLN A 151 10.91 22.96 -6.25
N GLU A 152 10.21 22.42 -5.27
CA GLU A 152 9.72 23.19 -4.10
C GLU A 152 10.88 23.84 -3.33
N LYS A 153 11.98 23.10 -3.13
CA LYS A 153 13.20 23.64 -2.49
C LYS A 153 13.84 24.75 -3.32
N ILE A 154 13.93 24.59 -4.64
CA ILE A 154 14.48 25.60 -5.55
C ILE A 154 13.62 26.87 -5.50
N ASP A 155 12.29 26.72 -5.59
CA ASP A 155 11.35 27.85 -5.55
C ASP A 155 11.48 28.62 -4.23
N LYS A 156 11.62 27.89 -3.13
CA LYS A 156 11.80 28.50 -1.80
C LYS A 156 13.12 29.24 -1.70
N MET A 157 14.21 28.69 -2.22
CA MET A 157 15.52 29.35 -2.23
C MET A 157 15.50 30.62 -3.09
N GLN A 158 14.80 30.61 -4.24
CA GLN A 158 14.65 31.77 -5.10
C GLN A 158 13.81 32.88 -4.46
N ALA A 159 12.79 32.50 -3.68
CA ALA A 159 11.96 33.46 -2.95
C ALA A 159 12.71 34.21 -1.84
N ASP A 160 13.79 33.63 -1.29
CA ASP A 160 14.62 34.22 -0.23
C ASP A 160 15.67 35.21 -0.77
N PHE A 161 15.79 35.32 -2.08
CA PHE A 161 16.65 36.28 -2.77
C PHE A 161 15.81 37.36 -3.46
#